data_f9fafb993aa973215631cd804e5d8168
#
_entry.id   f9fafb993aa973215631cd804e5d8168
#
_cell.length_a   1.000
_cell.length_b   1.000
_cell.length_c   1.000
_cell.angle_alpha   90.00
_cell.angle_beta   90.00
_cell.angle_gamma   90.00
#
_symmetry.space_group_name_H-M   'P 1'
#
loop_
_entity.id
_entity.type
_entity.pdbx_description
1 polymer ?
#
loop_
_entity_poly.entity_id
_entity_poly.type
_entity_poly.pdbx_seq_one_letter_code
_entity_poly.pdbx_strand_id
1 'polypeptide(L)'
;MEYQVRQARITDIDRLATLGRTAFPDAGRGTLDAPDLLRQLVYLPNASLLVVESRRVVVGVALLVLRPSVTAGGYVGTIDFLVVAPDHDADRVTDVLVEELVRSAGNKGCSLVEMARPSDPADLARLARAGFAPAGPSLRRPLAAADPARRP
;
A
#
# COMPACT_ATOMS: atom_id res chain seq x y z
N MET A 1 -16.44 16.79 -5.17
CA MET A 1 -16.33 15.95 -3.95
C MET A 1 -14.93 16.13 -3.38
N GLU A 2 -14.85 16.38 -2.11
CA GLU A 2 -13.57 16.65 -1.45
C GLU A 2 -13.01 15.33 -0.88
N TYR A 3 -11.71 15.09 -1.12
CA TYR A 3 -11.00 13.92 -0.63
C TYR A 3 -9.87 14.37 0.32
N GLN A 4 -9.84 13.80 1.52
CA GLN A 4 -8.84 14.11 2.54
C GLN A 4 -8.05 12.88 2.91
N VAL A 5 -6.72 13.01 2.94
CA VAL A 5 -5.81 11.93 3.33
C VAL A 5 -5.47 12.07 4.82
N ARG A 6 -5.46 10.95 5.52
CA ARG A 6 -5.01 10.87 6.92
C ARG A 6 -4.40 9.52 7.22
N GLN A 7 -3.73 9.40 8.35
CA GLN A 7 -3.26 8.13 8.86
C GLN A 7 -4.44 7.23 9.24
N ALA A 8 -4.32 5.94 8.97
CA ALA A 8 -5.31 4.96 9.39
C ALA A 8 -5.31 4.80 10.92
N ARG A 9 -6.48 4.50 11.47
CA ARG A 9 -6.69 4.21 12.88
C ARG A 9 -7.16 2.77 13.03
N ILE A 10 -7.06 2.23 14.25
CA ILE A 10 -7.55 0.89 14.55
C ILE A 10 -9.03 0.74 14.18
N THR A 11 -9.82 1.79 14.36
CA THR A 11 -11.24 1.77 14.02
C THR A 11 -11.53 1.67 12.52
N ASP A 12 -10.53 1.88 11.66
CA ASP A 12 -10.68 1.76 10.20
C ASP A 12 -10.51 0.32 9.70
N ILE A 13 -9.95 -0.59 10.49
CA ILE A 13 -9.48 -1.89 10.02
C ILE A 13 -10.56 -2.72 9.33
N ASP A 14 -11.77 -2.77 9.89
CA ASP A 14 -12.86 -3.55 9.28
C ASP A 14 -13.24 -3.00 7.90
N ARG A 15 -13.27 -1.68 7.76
CA ARG A 15 -13.56 -1.05 6.47
C ARG A 15 -12.43 -1.31 5.46
N LEU A 16 -11.16 -1.26 5.91
CA LEU A 16 -10.01 -1.52 5.06
C LEU A 16 -9.99 -2.97 4.58
N ALA A 17 -10.31 -3.92 5.46
CA ALA A 17 -10.42 -5.32 5.09
C ALA A 17 -11.51 -5.54 4.04
N THR A 18 -12.65 -4.84 4.16
CA THR A 18 -13.72 -4.89 3.18
C THR A 18 -13.29 -4.35 1.83
N LEU A 19 -12.62 -3.19 1.79
CA LEU A 19 -12.11 -2.61 0.55
C LEU A 19 -11.09 -3.53 -0.11
N GLY A 20 -10.27 -4.21 0.67
CA GLY A 20 -9.20 -5.06 0.18
C GLY A 20 -9.62 -6.44 -0.32
N ARG A 21 -10.84 -6.88 -0.08
CA ARG A 21 -11.25 -8.26 -0.40
C ARG A 21 -11.00 -8.68 -1.84
N THR A 22 -11.31 -7.81 -2.78
CA THR A 22 -11.11 -8.10 -4.20
C THR A 22 -9.73 -7.70 -4.69
N ALA A 23 -9.05 -6.81 -3.97
CA ALA A 23 -7.75 -6.28 -4.36
C ALA A 23 -6.58 -7.14 -3.87
N PHE A 24 -6.80 -8.02 -2.89
CA PHE A 24 -5.76 -8.87 -2.30
C PHE A 24 -6.02 -10.35 -2.62
N PRO A 25 -5.85 -10.78 -3.89
CA PRO A 25 -6.17 -12.17 -4.27
C PRO A 25 -5.31 -13.20 -3.56
N ASP A 26 -4.12 -12.80 -3.10
CA ASP A 26 -3.20 -13.66 -2.37
C ASP A 26 -3.36 -13.56 -0.84
N ALA A 27 -4.29 -12.74 -0.36
CA ALA A 27 -4.58 -12.64 1.06
C ALA A 27 -5.07 -13.99 1.60
N GLY A 28 -4.48 -14.43 2.71
CA GLY A 28 -4.79 -15.73 3.31
C GLY A 28 -3.89 -16.86 2.88
N ARG A 29 -2.99 -16.66 1.94
CA ARG A 29 -1.96 -17.67 1.58
C ARG A 29 -0.85 -17.75 2.61
N GLY A 30 -0.65 -16.71 3.39
CA GLY A 30 0.27 -16.71 4.51
C GLY A 30 -0.39 -17.19 5.80
N THR A 31 0.34 -17.09 6.90
CA THR A 31 -0.13 -17.53 8.22
C THR A 31 -0.96 -16.47 8.94
N LEU A 32 -0.97 -15.23 8.45
CA LEU A 32 -1.69 -14.11 9.06
C LEU A 32 -2.80 -13.63 8.12
N ASP A 33 -3.96 -13.31 8.67
CA ASP A 33 -5.03 -12.76 7.86
C ASP A 33 -4.84 -11.23 7.68
N ALA A 34 -5.56 -10.67 6.70
CA ALA A 34 -5.43 -9.26 6.37
C ALA A 34 -5.79 -8.32 7.53
N PRO A 35 -6.90 -8.52 8.28
CA PRO A 35 -7.20 -7.65 9.42
C PRO A 35 -6.10 -7.64 10.48
N ASP A 36 -5.52 -8.80 10.80
CA ASP A 36 -4.45 -8.89 11.80
C ASP A 36 -3.19 -8.17 11.34
N LEU A 37 -2.80 -8.34 10.07
CA LEU A 37 -1.67 -7.62 9.49
C LEU A 37 -1.90 -6.11 9.49
N LEU A 38 -3.09 -5.66 9.10
CA LEU A 38 -3.43 -4.24 9.09
C LEU A 38 -3.34 -3.63 10.48
N ARG A 39 -3.80 -4.34 11.53
CA ARG A 39 -3.67 -3.88 12.92
C ARG A 39 -2.23 -3.68 13.32
N GLN A 40 -1.35 -4.62 12.96
CA GLN A 40 0.09 -4.50 13.23
C GLN A 40 0.69 -3.28 12.52
N LEU A 41 0.31 -3.06 11.26
CA LEU A 41 0.86 -1.98 10.43
C LEU A 41 0.54 -0.59 10.96
N VAL A 42 -0.58 -0.41 11.64
CA VAL A 42 -0.95 0.88 12.24
C VAL A 42 0.11 1.34 13.26
N TYR A 43 0.78 0.40 13.92
CA TYR A 43 1.76 0.69 14.97
C TYR A 43 3.22 0.57 14.54
N LEU A 44 3.49 0.05 13.33
CA LEU A 44 4.88 -0.11 12.89
C LEU A 44 5.49 1.24 12.48
N PRO A 45 6.66 1.60 13.05
CA PRO A 45 7.26 2.91 12.75
C PRO A 45 7.79 3.04 11.32
N ASN A 46 8.09 1.93 10.65
CA ASN A 46 8.55 1.92 9.26
C ASN A 46 7.42 1.72 8.25
N ALA A 47 6.17 1.76 8.69
CA ALA A 47 5.00 1.64 7.84
C ALA A 47 4.12 2.88 7.96
N SER A 48 3.56 3.33 6.84
CA SER A 48 2.57 4.39 6.79
C SER A 48 1.33 3.86 6.10
N LEU A 49 0.28 3.63 6.88
CA LEU A 49 -1.01 3.20 6.36
C LEU A 49 -1.89 4.45 6.23
N LEU A 50 -2.14 4.88 4.99
CA LEU A 50 -2.88 6.10 4.71
C LEU A 50 -4.24 5.77 4.15
N VAL A 51 -5.24 6.54 4.57
CA VAL A 51 -6.61 6.41 4.07
C VAL A 51 -7.07 7.73 3.48
N VAL A 52 -7.98 7.64 2.52
CA VAL A 52 -8.68 8.79 1.96
C VAL A 52 -10.11 8.76 2.45
N GLU A 53 -10.57 9.88 2.99
CA GLU A 53 -11.96 10.06 3.38
C GLU A 53 -12.69 10.97 2.41
N SER A 54 -13.94 10.65 2.16
CA SER A 54 -14.91 11.53 1.57
C SER A 54 -16.19 11.47 2.40
N ARG A 55 -16.63 12.60 2.93
CA ARG A 55 -17.82 12.67 3.80
C ARG A 55 -17.75 11.70 4.98
N ARG A 56 -16.57 11.62 5.64
CA ARG A 56 -16.29 10.77 6.79
C ARG A 56 -16.31 9.26 6.50
N VAL A 57 -16.33 8.88 5.22
CA VAL A 57 -16.24 7.49 4.80
C VAL A 57 -14.90 7.24 4.15
N VAL A 58 -14.22 6.17 4.53
CA VAL A 58 -12.95 5.76 3.90
C VAL A 58 -13.26 5.19 2.52
N VAL A 59 -12.66 5.82 1.49
CA VAL A 59 -12.88 5.47 0.08
C VAL A 59 -11.60 5.04 -0.64
N GLY A 60 -10.49 5.08 0.04
CA GLY A 60 -9.22 4.63 -0.50
C GLY A 60 -8.22 4.36 0.61
N VAL A 61 -7.24 3.50 0.31
CA VAL A 61 -6.20 3.12 1.26
C VAL A 61 -4.93 2.75 0.51
N ALA A 62 -3.79 3.09 1.09
CA ALA A 62 -2.49 2.66 0.59
C ALA A 62 -1.53 2.41 1.75
N LEU A 63 -0.61 1.49 1.55
CA LEU A 63 0.43 1.17 2.50
C LEU A 63 1.79 1.47 1.91
N LEU A 64 2.58 2.29 2.61
CA LEU A 64 3.97 2.54 2.31
C LEU A 64 4.83 1.88 3.39
N VAL A 65 5.80 1.07 2.99
CA VAL A 65 6.77 0.46 3.90
C VAL A 65 8.16 0.97 3.56
N LEU A 66 8.89 1.40 4.57
CA LEU A 66 10.24 1.93 4.42
C LEU A 66 11.25 0.84 4.76
N ARG A 67 12.28 0.70 3.93
CA ARG A 67 13.40 -0.19 4.23
C ARG A 67 14.74 0.47 3.91
N PRO A 68 15.78 0.19 4.68
CA PRO A 68 17.12 0.58 4.28
C PRO A 68 17.57 -0.27 3.09
N SER A 69 18.31 0.35 2.17
CA SER A 69 18.85 -0.32 0.99
C SER A 69 20.27 0.14 0.72
N VAL A 70 21.21 -0.79 0.81
CA VAL A 70 22.62 -0.49 0.53
C VAL A 70 22.82 -0.09 -0.93
N THR A 71 22.15 -0.82 -1.85
CA THR A 71 22.28 -0.56 -3.27
C THR A 71 21.63 0.75 -3.70
N ALA A 72 20.61 1.20 -3.00
CA ALA A 72 19.99 2.50 -3.26
C ALA A 72 20.69 3.65 -2.53
N GLY A 73 21.61 3.34 -1.61
CA GLY A 73 22.33 4.34 -0.83
C GLY A 73 21.48 5.08 0.19
N GLY A 74 20.42 4.48 0.68
CA GLY A 74 19.51 5.11 1.64
C GLY A 74 18.26 4.29 1.85
N TYR A 75 17.18 4.96 2.21
CA TYR A 75 15.89 4.30 2.37
C TYR A 75 15.12 4.22 1.07
N VAL A 76 14.39 3.13 0.87
CA VAL A 76 13.45 2.92 -0.23
C VAL A 76 12.07 2.78 0.36
N GLY A 77 11.10 3.50 -0.20
CA GLY A 77 9.69 3.32 0.11
C GLY A 77 9.05 2.35 -0.86
N THR A 78 8.37 1.33 -0.35
CA THR A 78 7.62 0.39 -1.18
C THR A 78 6.13 0.55 -0.90
N ILE A 79 5.36 0.82 -1.95
CA ILE A 79 3.91 0.80 -1.86
C ILE A 79 3.48 -0.67 -2.01
N ASP A 80 3.01 -1.27 -0.91
CA ASP A 80 2.58 -2.65 -0.89
C ASP A 80 1.25 -2.81 -1.62
N PHE A 81 0.34 -1.87 -1.40
CA PHE A 81 -0.94 -1.84 -2.11
C PHE A 81 -1.50 -0.41 -2.15
N LEU A 82 -2.39 -0.19 -3.11
CA LEU A 82 -3.20 1.01 -3.23
C LEU A 82 -4.56 0.59 -3.77
N VAL A 83 -5.63 0.89 -3.03
CA VAL A 83 -6.98 0.45 -3.34
C VAL A 83 -7.93 1.63 -3.27
N VAL A 84 -8.81 1.75 -4.27
CA VAL A 84 -9.86 2.77 -4.32
C VAL A 84 -11.21 2.09 -4.36
N ALA A 85 -12.18 2.59 -3.61
CA ALA A 85 -13.55 2.10 -3.64
C ALA A 85 -14.12 2.24 -5.07
N PRO A 86 -14.84 1.21 -5.59
CA PRO A 86 -15.24 1.18 -7.01
C PRO A 86 -16.23 2.27 -7.42
N ASP A 87 -16.94 2.87 -6.47
CA ASP A 87 -17.94 3.90 -6.72
C ASP A 87 -17.39 5.33 -6.56
N HIS A 88 -16.07 5.49 -6.44
CA HIS A 88 -15.41 6.78 -6.31
C HIS A 88 -14.48 7.08 -7.48
N ASP A 89 -14.10 8.35 -7.60
CA ASP A 89 -13.19 8.83 -8.65
C ASP A 89 -11.78 8.28 -8.44
N ALA A 90 -11.47 7.18 -9.13
CA ALA A 90 -10.19 6.49 -8.99
C ALA A 90 -9.00 7.37 -9.35
N ASP A 91 -9.15 8.26 -10.33
CA ASP A 91 -8.08 9.16 -10.73
C ASP A 91 -7.73 10.13 -9.60
N ARG A 92 -8.73 10.79 -9.04
CA ARG A 92 -8.51 11.77 -7.97
C ARG A 92 -8.06 11.12 -6.67
N VAL A 93 -8.65 9.99 -6.30
CA VAL A 93 -8.27 9.29 -5.06
C VAL A 93 -6.83 8.77 -5.17
N THR A 94 -6.44 8.21 -6.31
CA THR A 94 -5.06 7.79 -6.57
C THR A 94 -4.11 8.99 -6.49
N ASP A 95 -4.45 10.10 -7.12
CA ASP A 95 -3.60 11.30 -7.13
C ASP A 95 -3.32 11.80 -5.72
N VAL A 96 -4.34 11.92 -4.87
CA VAL A 96 -4.14 12.44 -3.50
C VAL A 96 -3.37 11.44 -2.63
N LEU A 97 -3.57 10.13 -2.81
CA LEU A 97 -2.81 9.12 -2.08
C LEU A 97 -1.34 9.13 -2.49
N VAL A 98 -1.06 9.10 -3.78
CA VAL A 98 0.34 9.06 -4.27
C VAL A 98 1.08 10.34 -3.88
N GLU A 99 0.45 11.49 -4.00
CA GLU A 99 1.06 12.76 -3.59
C GLU A 99 1.50 12.72 -2.13
N GLU A 100 0.63 12.25 -1.24
CA GLU A 100 0.94 12.15 0.19
C GLU A 100 1.99 11.08 0.47
N LEU A 101 1.92 9.92 -0.20
CA LEU A 101 2.90 8.86 -0.03
C LEU A 101 4.30 9.32 -0.44
N VAL A 102 4.41 9.98 -1.59
CA VAL A 102 5.70 10.48 -2.10
C VAL A 102 6.26 11.56 -1.17
N ARG A 103 5.41 12.46 -0.71
CA ARG A 103 5.82 13.50 0.24
C ARG A 103 6.32 12.90 1.55
N SER A 104 5.59 11.94 2.10
CA SER A 104 5.97 11.24 3.33
C SER A 104 7.29 10.49 3.17
N ALA A 105 7.45 9.77 2.06
CA ALA A 105 8.68 9.03 1.77
C ALA A 105 9.89 9.99 1.67
N GLY A 106 9.74 11.10 0.97
CA GLY A 106 10.80 12.10 0.86
C GLY A 106 11.20 12.67 2.21
N ASN A 107 10.21 13.01 3.05
CA ASN A 107 10.46 13.54 4.39
C ASN A 107 11.16 12.53 5.31
N LYS A 108 11.00 11.25 5.06
CA LYS A 108 11.63 10.16 5.84
C LYS A 108 12.95 9.70 5.25
N GLY A 109 13.48 10.40 4.25
CA GLY A 109 14.80 10.13 3.68
C GLY A 109 14.85 9.05 2.62
N CYS A 110 13.72 8.74 1.98
CA CYS A 110 13.73 7.81 0.87
C CYS A 110 14.36 8.43 -0.37
N SER A 111 15.18 7.64 -1.08
CA SER A 111 15.76 8.04 -2.36
C SER A 111 14.84 7.71 -3.53
N LEU A 112 13.93 6.75 -3.35
CA LEU A 112 12.94 6.39 -4.35
C LEU A 112 11.73 5.70 -3.69
N VAL A 113 10.64 5.65 -4.45
CA VAL A 113 9.44 4.89 -4.09
C VAL A 113 9.17 3.91 -5.23
N GLU A 114 8.87 2.67 -4.89
CA GLU A 114 8.59 1.62 -5.86
C GLU A 114 7.33 0.87 -5.49
N MET A 115 6.73 0.18 -6.47
CA MET A 115 5.62 -0.73 -6.23
C MET A 115 5.58 -1.80 -7.32
N ALA A 116 4.89 -2.91 -7.06
CA ALA A 116 4.64 -3.91 -8.06
C ALA A 116 3.79 -3.32 -9.19
N ARG A 117 4.14 -3.65 -10.42
CA ARG A 117 3.38 -3.17 -11.58
C ARG A 117 1.95 -3.72 -11.53
N PRO A 118 0.92 -2.87 -11.54
CA PRO A 118 -0.45 -3.35 -11.60
C PRO A 118 -0.76 -4.00 -12.94
N SER A 119 -1.64 -5.00 -12.92
CA SER A 119 -2.08 -5.69 -14.13
C SER A 119 -3.14 -4.90 -14.89
N ASP A 120 -3.92 -4.06 -14.22
CA ASP A 120 -4.95 -3.24 -14.84
C ASP A 120 -4.30 -2.07 -15.59
N PRO A 121 -4.53 -1.93 -16.92
CA PRO A 121 -3.98 -0.81 -17.69
C PRO A 121 -4.40 0.57 -17.18
N ALA A 122 -5.59 0.70 -16.62
CA ALA A 122 -6.07 1.97 -16.08
C ALA A 122 -5.28 2.38 -14.84
N ASP A 123 -4.98 1.43 -13.94
CA ASP A 123 -4.15 1.68 -12.77
C ASP A 123 -2.72 2.04 -13.17
N LEU A 124 -2.18 1.32 -14.14
CA LEU A 124 -0.84 1.62 -14.68
C LEU A 124 -0.78 3.04 -15.25
N ALA A 125 -1.80 3.45 -15.99
CA ALA A 125 -1.87 4.81 -16.55
C ALA A 125 -1.93 5.89 -15.45
N ARG A 126 -2.68 5.63 -14.37
CA ARG A 126 -2.74 6.55 -13.22
C ARG A 126 -1.38 6.72 -12.57
N LEU A 127 -0.65 5.63 -12.38
CA LEU A 127 0.68 5.66 -11.79
C LEU A 127 1.70 6.34 -12.72
N ALA A 128 1.62 6.08 -14.02
CA ALA A 128 2.47 6.77 -14.99
C ALA A 128 2.27 8.29 -14.97
N ARG A 129 1.01 8.72 -14.85
CA ARG A 129 0.69 10.15 -14.70
C ARG A 129 1.28 10.73 -13.41
N ALA A 130 1.37 9.91 -12.37
CA ALA A 130 1.95 10.32 -11.07
C ALA A 130 3.49 10.24 -11.04
N GLY A 131 4.15 9.91 -12.16
CA GLY A 131 5.60 9.90 -12.26
C GLY A 131 6.26 8.54 -12.13
N PHE A 132 5.50 7.46 -12.01
CA PHE A 132 6.06 6.11 -11.96
C PHE A 132 6.42 5.62 -13.36
N ALA A 133 7.59 5.00 -13.47
CA ALA A 133 8.07 4.41 -14.71
C ALA A 133 8.56 2.98 -14.47
N PRO A 134 8.55 2.10 -15.48
CA PRO A 134 9.08 0.74 -15.31
C PRO A 134 10.53 0.76 -14.84
N ALA A 135 10.88 -0.09 -13.87
CA ALA A 135 12.19 -0.14 -13.23
C ALA A 135 12.67 -1.59 -13.12
N GLY A 136 12.94 -2.21 -14.25
CA GLY A 136 13.54 -3.52 -14.34
C GLY A 136 12.67 -4.68 -13.84
N PRO A 137 13.01 -5.91 -14.21
CA PRO A 137 12.34 -7.11 -13.70
C PRO A 137 12.94 -7.54 -12.36
N SER A 138 12.09 -7.98 -11.44
CA SER A 138 12.53 -8.63 -10.20
C SER A 138 12.46 -10.14 -10.36
N LEU A 139 13.36 -10.85 -9.66
CA LEU A 139 13.26 -12.30 -9.52
C LEU A 139 12.46 -12.61 -8.27
N ARG A 140 11.59 -13.61 -8.36
CA ARG A 140 10.71 -14.01 -7.26
C ARG A 140 10.71 -15.52 -7.12
N ARG A 141 10.86 -15.96 -5.89
CA ARG A 141 10.73 -17.39 -5.54
C ARG A 141 9.68 -17.53 -4.45
N PRO A 142 8.50 -18.09 -4.74
CA PRO A 142 7.52 -18.37 -3.70
C PRO A 142 8.07 -19.38 -2.69
N LEU A 143 7.77 -19.16 -1.41
CA LEU A 143 8.09 -20.10 -0.34
C LEU A 143 6.82 -20.79 0.12
N ALA A 144 6.95 -22.05 0.56
CA ALA A 144 5.83 -22.73 1.17
C ALA A 144 5.41 -22.01 2.45
N ALA A 145 4.08 -21.94 2.72
CA ALA A 145 3.58 -21.36 3.94
C ALA A 145 4.19 -22.12 5.14
N ALA A 146 4.60 -21.37 6.19
CA ALA A 146 5.15 -21.97 7.38
C ALA A 146 4.08 -22.81 8.08
N ASP A 147 4.43 -24.09 8.42
CA ASP A 147 3.58 -24.95 9.22
C ASP A 147 3.69 -24.51 10.69
N PRO A 148 2.60 -24.06 11.34
CA PRO A 148 2.67 -23.65 12.74
C PRO A 148 3.16 -24.73 13.69
N ALA A 149 2.95 -26.02 13.33
CA ALA A 149 3.42 -27.15 14.12
C ALA A 149 4.93 -27.39 14.04
N ARG A 150 5.63 -26.77 13.09
CA ARG A 150 7.08 -26.90 12.86
C ARG A 150 7.91 -25.71 13.29
N ARG A 151 7.30 -24.74 13.96
CA ARG A 151 8.05 -23.61 14.50
C ARG A 151 8.94 -24.09 15.65
N PRO A 152 10.25 -23.75 15.63
CA PRO A 152 11.13 -24.04 16.72
C PRO A 152 10.73 -23.31 18.01
#